data_acee0e027c30dbe711ca250eca6332f6
#
_entry.id   acee0e027c30dbe711ca250eca6332f6
#
_cell.length_a   1.000
_cell.length_b   1.000
_cell.length_c   1.000
_cell.angle_alpha   90.00
_cell.angle_beta   90.00
_cell.angle_gamma   90.00
#
_symmetry.space_group_name_H-M   'P 1'
#
loop_
_entity.id
_entity.type
_entity.pdbx_description
1 polymer ?
#
loop_
_entity_poly.entity_id
_entity_poly.type
_entity_poly.pdbx_seq_one_letter_code
_entity_poly.pdbx_strand_id
1 'polypeptide(L)'
;MPVRHRRLAPPIVAVVALFALVVAACGAGATAAPTLTDPVEILQAGAASLGEMETLHVRGLVEGELPLDVGGVGGGAPLALDGTTLDADVDVPNSALAVELLAPALFNLRINLVVVDGSSYLRAPILTGESWIRQPADGGIGGDPGAALEGLSAFLARPGLEPEKLTDTRCAETDCYGVRLSVPAEELLDALGSLGSSIPGLSGDAVGDVTLTVGVRKDNLQLATLDLEVPAGGTTPLTVNLELTKVNEPVTIEAPPADQVKDAPG
;
A
#
# COMPACT_ATOMS: atom_id res chain seq x y z
N MET A 1 -46.31 53.84 -47.86
CA MET A 1 -46.28 52.97 -46.67
C MET A 1 -45.22 51.82 -47.01
N PRO A 2 -44.12 51.79 -46.31
CA PRO A 2 -43.10 50.70 -46.58
C PRO A 2 -43.35 49.49 -45.71
N VAL A 3 -43.45 48.33 -46.35
CA VAL A 3 -43.59 47.01 -45.72
C VAL A 3 -42.26 46.55 -45.17
N ARG A 4 -42.17 46.39 -43.82
CA ARG A 4 -41.02 45.79 -43.14
C ARG A 4 -41.05 44.29 -43.25
N HIS A 5 -40.17 43.69 -44.05
CA HIS A 5 -39.87 42.26 -43.99
C HIS A 5 -39.04 41.89 -42.76
N ARG A 6 -39.67 41.26 -41.77
CA ARG A 6 -39.00 40.55 -40.70
C ARG A 6 -38.40 39.26 -41.24
N ARG A 7 -37.08 39.20 -41.37
CA ARG A 7 -36.39 37.95 -41.66
C ARG A 7 -36.30 37.14 -40.34
N LEU A 8 -37.08 36.08 -40.23
CA LEU A 8 -36.93 35.06 -39.23
C LEU A 8 -35.69 34.23 -39.59
N ALA A 9 -34.64 34.30 -38.76
CA ALA A 9 -33.49 33.40 -38.85
C ALA A 9 -33.95 32.03 -38.42
N PRO A 10 -33.59 30.95 -39.14
CA PRO A 10 -34.07 29.60 -38.80
C PRO A 10 -33.38 29.10 -37.52
N PRO A 11 -34.10 28.39 -36.63
CA PRO A 11 -33.60 27.88 -35.35
C PRO A 11 -32.48 26.84 -35.49
N ILE A 12 -32.20 26.40 -36.71
CA ILE A 12 -31.17 25.37 -37.05
C ILE A 12 -29.77 25.88 -36.72
N VAL A 13 -29.46 27.18 -36.87
CA VAL A 13 -28.12 27.73 -36.61
C VAL A 13 -27.77 27.70 -35.10
N ALA A 14 -28.79 27.87 -34.24
CA ALA A 14 -28.58 27.85 -32.78
C ALA A 14 -28.25 26.42 -32.26
N VAL A 15 -28.83 25.38 -32.88
CA VAL A 15 -28.62 23.98 -32.47
C VAL A 15 -27.23 23.50 -32.89
N VAL A 16 -26.74 23.92 -34.06
CA VAL A 16 -25.39 23.54 -34.54
C VAL A 16 -24.28 24.21 -33.70
N ALA A 17 -24.52 25.45 -33.23
CA ALA A 17 -23.57 26.15 -32.35
C ALA A 17 -23.50 25.50 -30.95
N LEU A 18 -24.62 24.94 -30.45
CA LEU A 18 -24.64 24.26 -29.16
C LEU A 18 -23.91 22.90 -29.21
N PHE A 19 -24.02 22.16 -30.35
CA PHE A 19 -23.30 20.91 -30.55
C PHE A 19 -21.79 21.09 -30.70
N ALA A 20 -21.32 22.18 -31.30
CA ALA A 20 -19.90 22.49 -31.42
C ALA A 20 -19.23 22.80 -30.06
N LEU A 21 -19.97 23.34 -29.08
CA LEU A 21 -19.48 23.61 -27.72
C LEU A 21 -19.34 22.34 -26.87
N VAL A 22 -20.16 21.32 -27.09
CA VAL A 22 -20.09 20.04 -26.34
C VAL A 22 -18.91 19.18 -26.80
N VAL A 23 -18.54 19.24 -28.08
CA VAL A 23 -17.40 18.47 -28.63
C VAL A 23 -16.06 19.08 -28.19
N ALA A 24 -15.99 20.37 -27.92
CA ALA A 24 -14.79 21.02 -27.41
C ALA A 24 -14.48 20.74 -25.92
N ALA A 25 -15.46 20.28 -25.16
CA ALA A 25 -15.28 19.95 -23.74
C ALA A 25 -14.70 18.53 -23.47
N CYS A 26 -14.71 17.65 -24.48
CA CYS A 26 -14.13 16.30 -24.37
C CYS A 26 -12.65 16.21 -24.82
N GLY A 27 -12.00 17.34 -25.08
CA GLY A 27 -10.61 17.41 -25.53
C GLY A 27 -9.65 18.01 -24.51
N ALA A 28 -9.95 17.95 -23.19
CA ALA A 28 -8.92 18.12 -22.18
C ALA A 28 -8.05 16.84 -22.24
N GLY A 29 -7.10 16.78 -23.15
CA GLY A 29 -6.08 15.75 -23.19
C GLY A 29 -5.48 15.64 -21.80
N ALA A 30 -5.43 14.43 -21.26
CA ALA A 30 -4.71 14.16 -20.03
C ALA A 30 -3.32 14.79 -20.21
N THR A 31 -3.04 15.83 -19.42
CA THR A 31 -1.71 16.47 -19.43
C THR A 31 -0.76 15.39 -18.95
N ALA A 32 0.15 14.95 -19.82
CA ALA A 32 1.14 13.95 -19.42
C ALA A 32 1.86 14.45 -18.17
N ALA A 33 2.06 13.56 -17.21
CA ALA A 33 2.79 13.90 -15.99
C ALA A 33 4.18 14.46 -16.36
N PRO A 34 4.72 15.40 -15.58
CA PRO A 34 6.03 15.97 -15.84
C PRO A 34 7.11 14.88 -15.79
N THR A 35 8.11 14.96 -16.68
CA THR A 35 9.27 14.07 -16.61
C THR A 35 10.16 14.49 -15.45
N LEU A 36 10.28 13.65 -14.42
CA LEU A 36 11.10 13.88 -13.25
C LEU A 36 12.49 13.24 -13.41
N THR A 37 13.51 13.94 -12.99
CA THR A 37 14.91 13.48 -13.01
C THR A 37 15.57 13.53 -11.63
N ASP A 38 15.08 14.39 -10.75
CA ASP A 38 15.54 14.52 -9.37
C ASP A 38 14.92 13.42 -8.50
N PRO A 39 15.73 12.58 -7.83
CA PRO A 39 15.21 11.51 -6.97
C PRO A 39 14.38 12.03 -5.79
N VAL A 40 14.68 13.23 -5.29
CA VAL A 40 13.90 13.83 -4.21
C VAL A 40 12.50 14.23 -4.70
N GLU A 41 12.41 14.84 -5.88
CA GLU A 41 11.11 15.20 -6.49
C GLU A 41 10.27 13.95 -6.78
N ILE A 42 10.90 12.87 -7.29
CA ILE A 42 10.22 11.60 -7.55
C ILE A 42 9.66 11.00 -6.25
N LEU A 43 10.50 10.96 -5.21
CA LEU A 43 10.11 10.42 -3.91
C LEU A 43 8.97 11.22 -3.27
N GLN A 44 9.06 12.56 -3.33
CA GLN A 44 8.01 13.45 -2.82
C GLN A 44 6.69 13.29 -3.58
N ALA A 45 6.75 13.10 -4.90
CA ALA A 45 5.54 12.84 -5.70
C ALA A 45 4.88 11.51 -5.31
N GLY A 46 5.67 10.45 -5.16
CA GLY A 46 5.20 9.15 -4.67
C GLY A 46 4.61 9.25 -3.25
N ALA A 47 5.30 9.96 -2.35
CA ALA A 47 4.83 10.20 -0.99
C ALA A 47 3.48 10.96 -0.96
N ALA A 48 3.34 12.02 -1.76
CA ALA A 48 2.10 12.77 -1.87
C ALA A 48 0.94 11.88 -2.35
N SER A 49 1.20 10.98 -3.30
CA SER A 49 0.18 10.08 -3.82
C SER A 49 -0.36 9.10 -2.77
N LEU A 50 0.46 8.70 -1.77
CA LEU A 50 0.00 7.85 -0.66
C LEU A 50 -1.07 8.54 0.18
N GLY A 51 -0.93 9.84 0.43
CA GLY A 51 -1.91 10.63 1.19
C GLY A 51 -3.25 10.83 0.46
N GLU A 52 -3.30 10.55 -0.85
CA GLU A 52 -4.50 10.66 -1.69
C GLU A 52 -5.18 9.30 -1.93
N MET A 53 -4.62 8.21 -1.39
CA MET A 53 -5.18 6.87 -1.52
C MET A 53 -6.31 6.67 -0.51
N GLU A 54 -7.54 6.53 -1.01
CA GLU A 54 -8.70 6.19 -0.20
C GLU A 54 -8.87 4.67 -0.08
N THR A 55 -8.64 3.97 -1.18
CA THR A 55 -8.68 2.50 -1.22
C THR A 55 -7.52 1.96 -2.04
N LEU A 56 -7.02 0.79 -1.69
CA LEU A 56 -5.98 0.14 -2.47
C LEU A 56 -5.97 -1.38 -2.21
N HIS A 57 -5.44 -2.10 -3.19
CA HIS A 57 -5.09 -3.50 -3.07
C HIS A 57 -3.57 -3.64 -3.06
N VAL A 58 -3.03 -4.37 -2.09
CA VAL A 58 -1.60 -4.62 -1.92
C VAL A 58 -1.33 -6.10 -2.14
N ARG A 59 -0.39 -6.40 -3.01
CA ARG A 59 0.21 -7.73 -3.12
C ARG A 59 1.62 -7.70 -2.60
N GLY A 60 1.99 -8.71 -1.83
CA GLY A 60 3.31 -8.84 -1.26
C GLY A 60 3.93 -10.20 -1.52
N LEU A 61 5.25 -10.20 -1.71
CA LEU A 61 6.08 -11.40 -1.71
C LEU A 61 7.21 -11.19 -0.70
N VAL A 62 7.39 -12.16 0.19
CA VAL A 62 8.47 -12.17 1.17
C VAL A 62 9.37 -13.35 0.88
N GLU A 63 10.67 -13.09 0.80
CA GLU A 63 11.71 -14.09 0.57
C GLU A 63 12.87 -13.87 1.54
N GLY A 64 13.62 -14.92 1.82
CA GLY A 64 14.78 -14.87 2.69
C GLY A 64 14.51 -15.44 4.09
N GLU A 65 15.38 -15.07 5.03
CA GLU A 65 15.39 -15.65 6.37
C GLU A 65 15.27 -14.56 7.44
N LEU A 66 14.43 -14.82 8.43
CA LEU A 66 14.31 -13.98 9.63
C LEU A 66 15.11 -14.62 10.77
N PRO A 67 16.15 -13.96 11.32
CA PRO A 67 16.81 -14.42 12.51
C PRO A 67 15.85 -14.34 13.70
N LEU A 68 15.37 -15.48 14.18
CA LEU A 68 14.53 -15.52 15.37
C LEU A 68 15.38 -15.80 16.60
N ASP A 69 15.42 -14.87 17.52
CA ASP A 69 15.81 -15.12 18.91
C ASP A 69 14.56 -15.47 19.73
N VAL A 70 14.14 -16.73 19.66
CA VAL A 70 12.97 -17.17 20.44
C VAL A 70 13.43 -17.46 21.87
N GLY A 71 13.30 -16.46 22.71
CA GLY A 71 13.37 -16.62 24.17
C GLY A 71 14.76 -16.70 24.78
N GLY A 72 15.75 -16.01 24.22
CA GLY A 72 17.08 -15.87 24.87
C GLY A 72 17.94 -17.14 24.89
N VAL A 73 17.57 -18.14 24.15
CA VAL A 73 18.39 -19.34 23.88
C VAL A 73 19.12 -19.04 22.57
N GLY A 74 20.28 -18.39 22.66
CA GLY A 74 21.12 -18.09 21.50
C GLY A 74 21.40 -19.36 20.68
N GLY A 75 20.95 -19.36 19.43
CA GLY A 75 21.18 -20.46 18.50
C GLY A 75 19.93 -21.01 17.82
N GLY A 76 18.82 -20.26 17.77
CA GLY A 76 17.66 -20.63 16.96
C GLY A 76 18.05 -20.68 15.47
N ALA A 77 17.61 -21.71 14.74
CA ALA A 77 17.76 -21.73 13.29
C ALA A 77 16.94 -20.56 12.70
N PRO A 78 17.47 -19.87 11.67
CA PRO A 78 16.73 -18.82 11.03
C PRO A 78 15.41 -19.35 10.46
N LEU A 79 14.37 -18.54 10.50
CA LEU A 79 13.07 -18.87 9.96
C LEU A 79 13.04 -18.52 8.48
N ALA A 80 12.99 -19.53 7.62
CA ALA A 80 12.81 -19.31 6.19
C ALA A 80 11.39 -18.80 5.91
N LEU A 81 11.29 -17.70 5.14
CA LEU A 81 10.03 -17.08 4.73
C LEU A 81 9.81 -17.15 3.20
N ASP A 82 10.64 -17.92 2.50
CA ASP A 82 10.59 -18.01 1.05
C ASP A 82 9.20 -18.37 0.53
N GLY A 83 8.76 -17.61 -0.46
CA GLY A 83 7.45 -17.78 -1.09
C GLY A 83 6.26 -17.35 -0.23
N THR A 84 6.50 -16.62 0.87
CA THR A 84 5.40 -16.05 1.67
C THR A 84 4.72 -14.95 0.87
N THR A 85 3.42 -15.09 0.68
CA THR A 85 2.60 -14.10 -0.04
C THR A 85 1.69 -13.35 0.92
N LEU A 86 1.51 -12.07 0.62
CA LEU A 86 0.56 -11.16 1.26
C LEU A 86 -0.42 -10.66 0.20
N ASP A 87 -1.70 -10.68 0.53
CA ASP A 87 -2.77 -10.09 -0.27
C ASP A 87 -3.64 -9.26 0.67
N ALA A 88 -3.80 -7.97 0.40
CA ALA A 88 -4.51 -7.07 1.30
C ALA A 88 -5.38 -6.07 0.55
N ASP A 89 -6.58 -5.86 1.04
CA ASP A 89 -7.48 -4.77 0.66
C ASP A 89 -7.55 -3.75 1.79
N VAL A 90 -7.44 -2.47 1.45
CA VAL A 90 -7.45 -1.35 2.39
C VAL A 90 -8.56 -0.38 2.01
N ASP A 91 -9.34 0.05 3.00
CA ASP A 91 -10.35 1.11 2.90
C ASP A 91 -10.08 2.14 4.01
N VAL A 92 -9.37 3.22 3.64
CA VAL A 92 -8.90 4.25 4.57
C VAL A 92 -10.07 5.02 5.21
N PRO A 93 -11.07 5.50 4.44
CA PRO A 93 -12.22 6.22 4.99
C PRO A 93 -12.99 5.45 6.06
N ASN A 94 -13.05 4.12 5.93
CA ASN A 94 -13.76 3.26 6.87
C ASN A 94 -12.84 2.61 7.91
N SER A 95 -11.53 2.95 7.90
CA SER A 95 -10.50 2.31 8.75
C SER A 95 -10.60 0.78 8.70
N ALA A 96 -10.85 0.25 7.48
CA ALA A 96 -11.03 -1.18 7.28
C ALA A 96 -9.86 -1.79 6.51
N LEU A 97 -9.53 -3.03 6.86
CA LEU A 97 -8.40 -3.78 6.30
C LEU A 97 -8.78 -5.26 6.23
N ALA A 98 -8.52 -5.90 5.11
CA ALA A 98 -8.55 -7.35 4.99
C ALA A 98 -7.19 -7.84 4.51
N VAL A 99 -6.60 -8.82 5.19
CA VAL A 99 -5.28 -9.38 4.86
C VAL A 99 -5.38 -10.90 4.81
N GLU A 100 -4.83 -11.47 3.75
CA GLU A 100 -4.49 -12.89 3.66
C GLU A 100 -2.97 -13.04 3.55
N LEU A 101 -2.37 -13.78 4.46
CA LEU A 101 -0.98 -14.17 4.43
C LEU A 101 -0.88 -15.69 4.28
N LEU A 102 -0.08 -16.14 3.33
CA LEU A 102 0.22 -17.55 3.12
C LEU A 102 1.74 -17.75 3.19
N ALA A 103 2.20 -18.54 4.14
CA ALA A 103 3.61 -18.85 4.34
C ALA A 103 3.86 -20.36 4.10
N PRO A 104 4.23 -20.77 2.86
CA PRO A 104 4.45 -22.18 2.52
C PRO A 104 5.57 -22.83 3.33
N ALA A 105 6.66 -22.10 3.57
CA ALA A 105 7.81 -22.56 4.34
C ALA A 105 7.45 -22.86 5.82
N LEU A 106 6.36 -22.30 6.33
CA LEU A 106 5.84 -22.48 7.68
C LEU A 106 4.67 -23.48 7.70
N PHE A 107 4.83 -24.65 7.12
CA PHE A 107 3.81 -25.70 7.05
C PHE A 107 2.53 -25.24 6.35
N ASN A 108 2.64 -24.38 5.32
CA ASN A 108 1.52 -23.74 4.64
C ASN A 108 0.63 -22.95 5.63
N LEU A 109 1.25 -22.24 6.57
CA LEU A 109 0.55 -21.39 7.50
C LEU A 109 -0.25 -20.34 6.72
N ARG A 110 -1.57 -20.32 6.98
CA ARG A 110 -2.46 -19.28 6.45
C ARG A 110 -2.97 -18.44 7.61
N ILE A 111 -2.86 -17.12 7.47
CA ILE A 111 -3.39 -16.14 8.41
C ILE A 111 -4.35 -15.25 7.64
N ASN A 112 -5.54 -15.08 8.16
CA ASN A 112 -6.50 -14.11 7.65
C ASN A 112 -6.81 -13.13 8.77
N LEU A 113 -6.72 -11.86 8.47
CA LEU A 113 -7.04 -10.75 9.36
C LEU A 113 -8.08 -9.86 8.69
N VAL A 114 -9.13 -9.51 9.40
CA VAL A 114 -10.09 -8.48 8.96
C VAL A 114 -10.24 -7.48 10.08
N VAL A 115 -10.10 -6.21 9.75
CA VAL A 115 -10.37 -5.07 10.65
C VAL A 115 -11.53 -4.31 10.05
N VAL A 116 -12.62 -4.20 10.80
CA VAL A 116 -13.83 -3.49 10.36
C VAL A 116 -14.67 -3.13 11.57
N ASP A 117 -15.33 -1.98 11.54
CA ASP A 117 -16.24 -1.51 12.62
C ASP A 117 -15.58 -1.52 14.02
N GLY A 118 -14.30 -1.12 14.10
CA GLY A 118 -13.56 -1.07 15.35
C GLY A 118 -13.25 -2.42 15.99
N SER A 119 -13.39 -3.50 15.23
CA SER A 119 -13.05 -4.86 15.65
C SER A 119 -12.03 -5.49 14.73
N SER A 120 -11.11 -6.27 15.27
CA SER A 120 -10.23 -7.14 14.49
C SER A 120 -10.63 -8.59 14.63
N TYR A 121 -10.59 -9.32 13.52
CA TYR A 121 -10.93 -10.72 13.40
C TYR A 121 -9.73 -11.47 12.83
N LEU A 122 -9.19 -12.39 13.62
CA LEU A 122 -8.03 -13.20 13.22
C LEU A 122 -8.46 -14.66 13.03
N ARG A 123 -8.08 -15.24 11.90
CA ARG A 123 -8.17 -16.69 11.68
C ARG A 123 -6.82 -17.23 11.24
N ALA A 124 -6.28 -18.14 12.02
CA ALA A 124 -5.10 -18.91 11.73
C ALA A 124 -5.39 -20.38 12.07
N PRO A 125 -5.75 -21.23 11.11
CA PRO A 125 -6.29 -22.58 11.38
C PRO A 125 -5.45 -23.44 12.32
N ILE A 126 -4.13 -23.31 12.27
CA ILE A 126 -3.21 -24.01 13.19
C ILE A 126 -3.38 -23.55 14.64
N LEU A 127 -3.76 -22.27 14.87
CA LEU A 127 -3.87 -21.67 16.20
C LEU A 127 -5.32 -21.58 16.68
N THR A 128 -6.23 -21.18 15.79
CA THR A 128 -7.64 -20.87 16.12
C THR A 128 -8.61 -21.95 15.68
N GLY A 129 -8.15 -22.99 14.97
CA GLY A 129 -9.01 -23.89 14.22
C GLY A 129 -9.73 -23.12 13.10
N GLU A 130 -10.93 -23.56 12.73
CA GLU A 130 -11.71 -22.91 11.66
C GLU A 130 -12.45 -21.63 12.12
N SER A 131 -12.32 -21.25 13.41
CA SER A 131 -13.02 -20.10 13.96
C SER A 131 -12.21 -18.82 13.80
N TRP A 132 -12.93 -17.71 13.61
CA TRP A 132 -12.39 -16.37 13.74
C TRP A 132 -12.36 -15.95 15.21
N ILE A 133 -11.28 -15.33 15.64
CA ILE A 133 -11.16 -14.77 17.00
C ILE A 133 -11.35 -13.27 16.89
N ARG A 134 -12.40 -12.75 17.53
CA ARG A 134 -12.67 -11.31 17.61
C ARG A 134 -11.98 -10.69 18.81
N GLN A 135 -11.39 -9.53 18.60
CA GLN A 135 -10.85 -8.65 19.64
C GLN A 135 -11.08 -7.18 19.25
N PRO A 136 -11.05 -6.22 20.19
CA PRO A 136 -11.08 -4.80 19.85
C PRO A 136 -9.91 -4.44 18.93
N ALA A 137 -10.13 -3.57 17.96
CA ALA A 137 -9.06 -3.10 17.08
C ALA A 137 -8.03 -2.27 17.85
N ASP A 138 -8.47 -1.53 18.87
CA ASP A 138 -7.60 -0.75 19.75
C ASP A 138 -6.74 -1.69 20.61
N GLY A 139 -5.47 -1.81 20.23
CA GLY A 139 -4.50 -2.70 20.91
C GLY A 139 -4.45 -4.13 20.37
N GLY A 140 -5.22 -4.44 19.33
CA GLY A 140 -5.16 -5.71 18.61
C GLY A 140 -4.18 -5.72 17.44
N ILE A 141 -4.10 -6.88 16.79
CA ILE A 141 -3.35 -7.03 15.53
C ILE A 141 -4.14 -6.28 14.43
N GLY A 142 -3.45 -5.42 13.65
CA GLY A 142 -4.06 -4.81 12.46
C GLY A 142 -3.99 -3.28 12.39
N GLY A 143 -3.89 -2.60 13.53
CA GLY A 143 -3.68 -1.13 13.57
C GLY A 143 -4.68 -0.31 12.73
N ASP A 144 -4.40 0.98 12.59
CA ASP A 144 -5.12 1.88 11.68
C ASP A 144 -4.36 1.97 10.34
N PRO A 145 -4.92 1.45 9.22
CA PRO A 145 -4.25 1.49 7.93
C PRO A 145 -4.06 2.91 7.39
N GLY A 146 -4.98 3.83 7.71
CA GLY A 146 -4.85 5.23 7.32
C GLY A 146 -3.66 5.90 8.01
N ALA A 147 -3.52 5.71 9.31
CA ALA A 147 -2.38 6.23 10.06
C ALA A 147 -1.03 5.68 9.56
N ALA A 148 -1.00 4.40 9.14
CA ALA A 148 0.22 3.81 8.57
C ALA A 148 0.58 4.41 7.20
N LEU A 149 -0.39 4.64 6.32
CA LEU A 149 -0.17 5.31 5.03
C LEU A 149 0.26 6.77 5.22
N GLU A 150 -0.36 7.49 6.15
CA GLU A 150 0.03 8.86 6.51
C GLU A 150 1.46 8.90 7.07
N GLY A 151 1.80 8.00 7.98
CA GLY A 151 3.13 7.89 8.55
C GLY A 151 4.20 7.59 7.49
N LEU A 152 3.93 6.63 6.60
CA LEU A 152 4.82 6.31 5.48
C LEU A 152 4.96 7.49 4.51
N SER A 153 3.86 8.17 4.17
CA SER A 153 3.87 9.38 3.34
C SER A 153 4.74 10.48 3.96
N ALA A 154 4.53 10.77 5.25
CA ALA A 154 5.30 11.77 5.98
C ALA A 154 6.79 11.39 6.06
N PHE A 155 7.09 10.11 6.27
CA PHE A 155 8.45 9.58 6.29
C PHE A 155 9.15 9.79 4.95
N LEU A 156 8.54 9.41 3.83
CA LEU A 156 9.12 9.55 2.49
C LEU A 156 9.24 11.03 2.04
N ALA A 157 8.40 11.92 2.56
CA ALA A 157 8.42 13.34 2.25
C ALA A 157 9.37 14.16 3.14
N ARG A 158 9.94 13.56 4.19
CA ARG A 158 10.78 14.30 5.16
C ARG A 158 12.03 14.88 4.52
N PRO A 159 12.49 16.07 4.95
CA PRO A 159 13.75 16.63 4.48
C PRO A 159 14.95 15.83 5.03
N GLY A 160 16.05 15.82 4.26
CA GLY A 160 17.31 15.18 4.69
C GLY A 160 17.44 13.71 4.30
N LEU A 161 16.46 13.11 3.63
CA LEU A 161 16.65 11.85 2.93
C LEU A 161 17.63 12.05 1.75
N GLU A 162 18.49 11.07 1.53
CA GLU A 162 19.45 11.06 0.43
C GLU A 162 19.08 9.94 -0.57
N PRO A 163 18.01 10.13 -1.36
CA PRO A 163 17.58 9.13 -2.33
C PRO A 163 18.52 9.10 -3.54
N GLU A 164 18.74 7.91 -4.08
CA GLU A 164 19.45 7.65 -5.31
C GLU A 164 18.46 7.29 -6.43
N LYS A 165 18.54 7.97 -7.58
CA LYS A 165 17.75 7.60 -8.75
C LYS A 165 18.33 6.35 -9.39
N LEU A 166 17.50 5.33 -9.53
CA LEU A 166 17.83 4.12 -10.29
C LEU A 166 17.46 4.26 -11.78
N THR A 167 17.87 3.26 -12.56
CA THR A 167 17.36 3.08 -13.92
C THR A 167 15.84 2.87 -13.84
N ASP A 168 15.13 3.52 -14.76
CA ASP A 168 13.68 3.38 -14.87
C ASP A 168 13.30 1.90 -15.12
N THR A 169 12.25 1.43 -14.47
CA THR A 169 11.78 0.04 -14.52
C THR A 169 10.32 -0.03 -14.95
N ARG A 170 9.77 -1.25 -15.05
CA ARG A 170 8.32 -1.44 -15.19
C ARG A 170 7.73 -1.84 -13.86
N CYS A 171 6.61 -1.17 -13.50
CA CYS A 171 5.75 -1.54 -12.38
C CYS A 171 4.45 -2.08 -12.97
N ALA A 172 4.25 -3.39 -12.91
CA ALA A 172 3.15 -4.07 -13.58
C ALA A 172 3.12 -3.74 -15.11
N GLU A 173 2.14 -2.94 -15.56
CA GLU A 173 1.95 -2.64 -16.99
C GLU A 173 2.51 -1.27 -17.41
N THR A 174 2.98 -0.43 -16.46
CA THR A 174 3.45 0.94 -16.73
C THR A 174 4.94 1.11 -16.47
N ASP A 175 5.55 2.16 -17.06
CA ASP A 175 6.91 2.56 -16.75
C ASP A 175 6.95 3.33 -15.43
N CYS A 176 7.96 3.05 -14.61
CA CYS A 176 8.18 3.68 -13.32
C CYS A 176 9.57 4.33 -13.22
N TYR A 177 9.63 5.40 -12.46
CA TYR A 177 10.87 5.89 -11.87
C TYR A 177 11.24 4.99 -10.69
N GLY A 178 12.49 4.52 -10.63
CA GLY A 178 13.04 3.81 -9.48
C GLY A 178 13.85 4.76 -8.60
N VAL A 179 13.62 4.75 -7.31
CA VAL A 179 14.37 5.50 -6.31
C VAL A 179 14.75 4.59 -5.16
N ARG A 180 16.02 4.59 -4.76
CA ARG A 180 16.54 3.83 -3.63
C ARG A 180 16.95 4.76 -2.51
N LEU A 181 16.72 4.34 -1.27
CA LEU A 181 17.21 5.02 -0.07
C LEU A 181 17.62 3.98 0.98
N SER A 182 18.63 4.32 1.78
CA SER A 182 19.02 3.55 2.97
C SER A 182 18.56 4.32 4.20
N VAL A 183 17.85 3.65 5.09
CA VAL A 183 17.26 4.26 6.29
C VAL A 183 17.42 3.34 7.48
N PRO A 184 17.55 3.88 8.72
CA PRO A 184 17.47 3.06 9.91
C PRO A 184 16.14 2.31 10.00
N ALA A 185 16.19 1.01 10.31
CA ALA A 185 14.97 0.20 10.44
C ALA A 185 14.01 0.76 11.49
N GLU A 186 14.53 1.27 12.60
CA GLU A 186 13.76 1.90 13.68
C GLU A 186 12.88 3.05 13.13
N GLU A 187 13.44 3.93 12.32
CA GLU A 187 12.71 5.07 11.76
C GLU A 187 11.59 4.65 10.81
N LEU A 188 11.80 3.59 10.03
CA LEU A 188 10.77 3.04 9.16
C LEU A 188 9.65 2.36 9.97
N LEU A 189 10.00 1.61 11.01
CA LEU A 189 9.03 0.96 11.90
C LEU A 189 8.19 2.00 12.66
N ASP A 190 8.81 3.07 13.13
CA ASP A 190 8.12 4.18 13.78
C ASP A 190 7.13 4.86 12.82
N ALA A 191 7.51 5.05 11.56
CA ALA A 191 6.62 5.61 10.54
C ALA A 191 5.39 4.73 10.26
N LEU A 192 5.55 3.40 10.35
CA LEU A 192 4.44 2.44 10.22
C LEU A 192 3.58 2.35 11.49
N GLY A 193 4.01 2.95 12.60
CA GLY A 193 3.24 3.03 13.85
C GLY A 193 2.86 1.66 14.41
N SER A 194 1.57 1.48 14.69
CA SER A 194 1.06 0.22 15.27
C SER A 194 1.25 -1.00 14.35
N LEU A 195 1.25 -0.83 13.04
CA LEU A 195 1.55 -1.91 12.10
C LEU A 195 3.02 -2.33 12.22
N GLY A 196 3.96 -1.38 12.32
CA GLY A 196 5.39 -1.66 12.49
C GLY A 196 5.68 -2.42 13.78
N SER A 197 5.05 -2.04 14.89
CA SER A 197 5.23 -2.69 16.19
C SER A 197 4.65 -4.11 16.27
N SER A 198 3.79 -4.47 15.33
CA SER A 198 3.15 -5.80 15.28
C SER A 198 4.00 -6.87 14.59
N ILE A 199 5.17 -6.51 14.02
CA ILE A 199 6.04 -7.45 13.32
C ILE A 199 7.04 -8.07 14.30
N PRO A 200 6.88 -9.34 14.72
CA PRO A 200 7.78 -9.98 15.67
C PRO A 200 9.19 -10.12 15.08
N GLY A 201 10.21 -9.78 15.87
CA GLY A 201 11.62 -9.96 15.50
C GLY A 201 12.25 -8.84 14.69
N LEU A 202 11.49 -7.83 14.28
CA LEU A 202 11.99 -6.59 13.70
C LEU A 202 12.09 -5.50 14.80
N SER A 203 12.88 -5.73 15.84
CA SER A 203 13.26 -4.63 16.73
C SER A 203 14.40 -3.85 16.07
N GLY A 204 14.26 -2.52 15.97
CA GLY A 204 15.19 -1.65 15.25
C GLY A 204 16.66 -1.83 15.63
N ASP A 205 16.94 -2.06 16.92
CA ASP A 205 18.29 -2.30 17.43
C ASP A 205 18.99 -3.55 16.87
N ALA A 206 18.22 -4.53 16.39
CA ALA A 206 18.76 -5.80 15.89
C ALA A 206 19.03 -5.80 14.37
N VAL A 207 18.43 -4.86 13.64
CA VAL A 207 18.36 -4.93 12.16
C VAL A 207 19.30 -3.94 11.47
N GLY A 208 19.59 -2.79 12.08
CA GLY A 208 20.44 -1.74 11.48
C GLY A 208 19.74 -0.99 10.33
N ASP A 209 20.51 -0.57 9.32
CA ASP A 209 19.98 0.12 8.16
C ASP A 209 19.32 -0.85 7.18
N VAL A 210 18.17 -0.46 6.65
CA VAL A 210 17.44 -1.19 5.61
C VAL A 210 17.48 -0.41 4.30
N THR A 211 17.42 -1.13 3.19
CA THR A 211 17.30 -0.53 1.85
C THR A 211 15.85 -0.53 1.43
N LEU A 212 15.32 0.64 1.13
CA LEU A 212 13.99 0.82 0.56
C LEU A 212 14.11 1.26 -0.89
N THR A 213 13.49 0.52 -1.81
CA THR A 213 13.36 0.90 -3.21
C THR A 213 11.90 1.21 -3.51
N VAL A 214 11.66 2.39 -4.08
CA VAL A 214 10.33 2.93 -4.37
C VAL A 214 10.16 3.01 -5.88
N GLY A 215 9.06 2.47 -6.40
CA GLY A 215 8.65 2.62 -7.78
C GLY A 215 7.49 3.60 -7.92
N VAL A 216 7.69 4.69 -8.66
CA VAL A 216 6.67 5.73 -8.91
C VAL A 216 6.29 5.74 -10.37
N ARG A 217 5.02 5.58 -10.69
CA ARG A 217 4.49 5.53 -12.06
C ARG A 217 4.79 6.84 -12.79
N LYS A 218 5.20 6.73 -14.04
CA LYS A 218 5.51 7.91 -14.86
C LYS A 218 4.28 8.62 -15.43
N ASP A 219 3.18 7.91 -15.56
CA ASP A 219 1.96 8.41 -16.17
C ASP A 219 1.14 9.32 -15.25
N ASN A 220 1.18 9.05 -13.93
CA ASN A 220 0.35 9.75 -12.93
C ASN A 220 1.10 10.07 -11.62
N LEU A 221 2.38 9.76 -11.52
CA LEU A 221 3.25 9.95 -10.34
C LEU A 221 2.78 9.21 -9.08
N GLN A 222 1.96 8.17 -9.25
CA GLN A 222 1.46 7.35 -8.17
C GLN A 222 2.51 6.34 -7.72
N LEU A 223 2.65 6.14 -6.40
CA LEU A 223 3.46 5.07 -5.84
C LEU A 223 2.86 3.72 -6.22
N ALA A 224 3.68 2.85 -6.82
CA ALA A 224 3.24 1.56 -7.34
C ALA A 224 3.94 0.38 -6.67
N THR A 225 5.21 0.51 -6.31
CA THR A 225 5.96 -0.56 -5.66
C THR A 225 6.79 -0.05 -4.49
N LEU A 226 6.93 -0.91 -3.49
CA LEU A 226 7.82 -0.74 -2.35
C LEU A 226 8.59 -2.04 -2.16
N ASP A 227 9.90 -1.99 -2.34
CA ASP A 227 10.77 -3.13 -2.12
C ASP A 227 11.66 -2.83 -0.92
N LEU A 228 11.56 -3.65 0.11
CA LEU A 228 12.36 -3.54 1.33
C LEU A 228 13.37 -4.68 1.38
N GLU A 229 14.63 -4.35 1.59
CA GLU A 229 15.70 -5.31 1.86
C GLU A 229 16.24 -5.07 3.27
N VAL A 230 16.12 -6.10 4.10
CA VAL A 230 16.60 -6.12 5.48
C VAL A 230 17.85 -6.97 5.55
N PRO A 231 19.02 -6.40 5.91
CA PRO A 231 20.25 -7.20 6.04
C PRO A 231 20.09 -8.21 7.18
N ALA A 232 20.28 -9.47 6.87
CA ALA A 232 20.23 -10.53 7.88
C ALA A 232 21.66 -10.96 8.24
N GLY A 233 22.13 -10.59 9.42
CA GLY A 233 23.50 -10.76 9.93
C GLY A 233 24.12 -12.18 9.77
N GLY A 234 24.42 -12.57 8.54
CA GLY A 234 25.07 -13.84 8.20
C GLY A 234 24.16 -14.90 7.55
N THR A 235 22.90 -14.56 7.28
CA THR A 235 21.92 -15.38 6.58
C THR A 235 21.51 -14.72 5.25
N THR A 236 20.55 -15.29 4.53
CA THR A 236 19.97 -14.67 3.33
C THR A 236 19.19 -13.41 3.74
N PRO A 237 19.42 -12.25 3.09
CA PRO A 237 18.65 -11.04 3.39
C PRO A 237 17.15 -11.29 3.28
N LEU A 238 16.39 -10.70 4.19
CA LEU A 238 14.93 -10.70 4.07
C LEU A 238 14.54 -9.63 3.07
N THR A 239 13.78 -10.01 2.05
CA THR A 239 13.21 -9.09 1.07
C THR A 239 11.70 -9.11 1.14
N VAL A 240 11.09 -7.92 1.09
CA VAL A 240 9.64 -7.74 1.02
C VAL A 240 9.34 -6.90 -0.20
N ASN A 241 8.67 -7.47 -1.18
CA ASN A 241 8.25 -6.78 -2.39
C ASN A 241 6.76 -6.51 -2.30
N LEU A 242 6.34 -5.26 -2.35
CA LEU A 242 4.94 -4.85 -2.31
C LEU A 242 4.56 -4.16 -3.62
N GLU A 243 3.43 -4.56 -4.18
CA GLU A 243 2.81 -3.94 -5.35
C GLU A 243 1.47 -3.33 -4.94
N LEU A 244 1.28 -2.03 -5.20
CA LEU A 244 0.06 -1.29 -4.93
C LEU A 244 -0.76 -1.21 -6.23
N THR A 245 -1.96 -1.74 -6.19
CA THR A 245 -2.86 -1.82 -7.36
C THR A 245 -4.27 -1.37 -6.98
N LYS A 246 -5.15 -1.23 -7.97
CA LYS A 246 -6.56 -0.86 -7.79
C LYS A 246 -6.77 0.35 -6.86
N VAL A 247 -5.86 1.33 -6.97
CA VAL A 247 -5.90 2.53 -6.13
C VAL A 247 -7.16 3.34 -6.45
N ASN A 248 -7.89 3.70 -5.39
CA ASN A 248 -9.16 4.43 -5.44
C ASN A 248 -10.26 3.70 -6.25
N GLU A 249 -10.13 2.37 -6.39
CA GLU A 249 -11.21 1.53 -6.88
C GLU A 249 -12.07 1.02 -5.72
N PRO A 250 -13.37 0.81 -5.91
CA PRO A 250 -14.25 0.32 -4.84
C PRO A 250 -13.77 -1.02 -4.28
N VAL A 251 -13.63 -1.11 -2.97
CA VAL A 251 -13.36 -2.34 -2.21
C VAL A 251 -14.54 -2.65 -1.29
N THR A 252 -14.71 -3.92 -0.95
CA THR A 252 -15.72 -4.35 0.02
C THR A 252 -15.05 -5.21 1.08
N ILE A 253 -15.03 -4.72 2.32
CA ILE A 253 -14.45 -5.41 3.47
C ILE A 253 -15.58 -5.66 4.46
N GLU A 254 -15.88 -6.93 4.71
CA GLU A 254 -16.99 -7.35 5.57
C GLU A 254 -16.50 -8.17 6.76
N ALA A 255 -17.19 -8.04 7.89
CA ALA A 255 -16.94 -8.89 9.05
C ALA A 255 -17.24 -10.37 8.72
N PRO A 256 -16.49 -11.30 9.28
CA PRO A 256 -16.79 -12.74 9.12
C PRO A 256 -18.20 -13.10 9.62
N PRO A 257 -18.79 -14.20 9.08
CA PRO A 257 -20.10 -14.68 9.55
C PRO A 257 -20.12 -14.90 11.06
N ALA A 258 -21.17 -14.39 11.74
CA ALA A 258 -21.23 -14.37 13.21
C ALA A 258 -21.18 -15.77 13.85
N ASP A 259 -21.66 -16.80 13.15
CA ASP A 259 -21.61 -18.19 13.58
C ASP A 259 -20.20 -18.81 13.56
N GLN A 260 -19.25 -18.16 12.89
CA GLN A 260 -17.85 -18.57 12.84
C GLN A 260 -16.96 -17.75 13.79
N VAL A 261 -17.51 -16.75 14.47
CA VAL A 261 -16.76 -15.83 15.33
C VAL A 261 -16.84 -16.26 16.80
N LYS A 262 -15.70 -16.23 17.48
CA LYS A 262 -15.56 -16.38 18.93
C LYS A 262 -14.86 -15.17 19.50
N ASP A 263 -15.22 -14.76 20.70
CA ASP A 263 -14.48 -13.72 21.41
C ASP A 263 -13.13 -14.24 21.91
N ALA A 264 -12.12 -13.40 21.89
CA ALA A 264 -10.83 -13.72 22.49
C ALA A 264 -11.01 -14.00 23.99
N PRO A 265 -10.32 -15.00 24.56
CA PRO A 265 -10.31 -15.19 26.00
C PRO A 265 -9.74 -13.94 26.67
N GLY A 266 -10.50 -13.41 27.67
CA GLY A 266 -10.09 -12.25 28.45
C GLY A 266 -8.93 -12.56 29.40
#